data_edda32d238b7ffc95489385d9f5b2a7d
#
_entry.id   edda32d238b7ffc95489385d9f5b2a7d
#
_cell.length_a   1.000
_cell.length_b   1.000
_cell.length_c   1.000
_cell.angle_alpha   90.00
_cell.angle_beta   90.00
_cell.angle_gamma   90.00
#
_symmetry.space_group_name_H-M   'P 1'
#
loop_
_entity.id
_entity.type
_entity.pdbx_description
1 polymer ?
#
loop_
_entity_poly.entity_id
_entity_poly.type
_entity_poly.pdbx_seq_one_letter_code
_entity_poly.pdbx_strand_id
1 'polypeptide(L)'
;MKNNTSSLWKLTGILTLIACLMFLVRHLPQLDFIAWLQAEGTSTTTRFLQIVSDSITFFSLGVPLAIALFNEFDKNASKKNSRLSFVYVGVSVGVAGLVSYAIKHIGMIPRPYEVDARIIQLSVGGGFSFPSGHTTEAFASATALSFLFPKPKYFLLFFFWASLVGFSRIYLGVHYPFDVLGGIAIGITTSFALRFPFRKKTGIFD
;
A
#
# COMPACT_ATOMS: atom_id res chain seq x y z
N MET A 1 -4.02 -14.52 25.33
CA MET A 1 -2.99 -15.12 24.45
C MET A 1 -3.56 -15.81 23.18
N LYS A 2 -4.78 -16.38 23.20
CA LYS A 2 -5.37 -17.10 22.04
C LYS A 2 -5.55 -16.25 20.75
N ASN A 3 -5.75 -14.95 20.85
CA ASN A 3 -6.01 -14.09 19.67
C ASN A 3 -4.77 -13.76 18.83
N ASN A 4 -3.55 -13.85 19.37
CA ASN A 4 -2.33 -13.51 18.62
C ASN A 4 -1.93 -14.63 17.64
N THR A 5 -2.09 -15.89 18.04
CA THR A 5 -1.70 -17.02 17.17
C THR A 5 -2.58 -17.07 15.92
N SER A 6 -3.90 -16.90 16.04
CA SER A 6 -4.81 -16.90 14.88
C SER A 6 -4.52 -15.78 13.89
N SER A 7 -4.12 -14.61 14.37
CA SER A 7 -3.73 -13.48 13.52
C SER A 7 -2.40 -13.72 12.78
N LEU A 8 -1.45 -14.39 13.44
CA LEU A 8 -0.17 -14.75 12.83
C LEU A 8 -0.36 -15.78 11.70
N TRP A 9 -1.19 -16.82 11.91
CA TRP A 9 -1.49 -17.81 10.87
C TRP A 9 -2.15 -17.18 9.64
N LYS A 10 -3.06 -16.20 9.84
CA LYS A 10 -3.67 -15.45 8.74
C LYS A 10 -2.62 -14.64 7.97
N LEU A 11 -1.72 -13.93 8.66
CA LEU A 11 -0.63 -13.21 8.01
C LEU A 11 0.28 -14.15 7.24
N THR A 12 0.69 -15.28 7.84
CA THR A 12 1.52 -16.27 7.15
C THR A 12 0.84 -16.76 5.88
N GLY A 13 -0.45 -17.11 5.93
CA GLY A 13 -1.21 -17.54 4.75
C GLY A 13 -1.24 -16.47 3.65
N ILE A 14 -1.47 -15.20 4.01
CA ILE A 14 -1.45 -14.07 3.06
C ILE A 14 -0.07 -13.91 2.44
N LEU A 15 1.00 -13.95 3.23
CA LEU A 15 2.36 -13.80 2.72
C LEU A 15 2.78 -14.99 1.84
N THR A 16 2.37 -16.20 2.18
CA THR A 16 2.59 -17.38 1.34
C THR A 16 1.88 -17.22 -0.01
N LEU A 17 0.61 -16.78 0.00
CA LEU A 17 -0.12 -16.51 -1.24
C LEU A 17 0.57 -15.43 -2.09
N ILE A 18 1.01 -14.32 -1.48
CA ILE A 18 1.74 -13.27 -2.18
C ILE A 18 3.05 -13.82 -2.76
N ALA A 19 3.80 -14.62 -2.01
CA ALA A 19 5.05 -15.24 -2.48
C ALA A 19 4.80 -16.18 -3.68
N CYS A 20 3.74 -16.99 -3.64
CA CYS A 20 3.34 -17.84 -4.76
C CYS A 20 2.95 -16.99 -5.99
N LEU A 21 2.18 -15.91 -5.78
CA LEU A 21 1.82 -15.00 -6.87
C LEU A 21 3.05 -14.29 -7.44
N MET A 22 3.99 -13.85 -6.61
CA MET A 22 5.26 -13.26 -7.07
C MET A 22 6.06 -14.24 -7.89
N PHE A 23 6.16 -15.51 -7.45
CA PHE A 23 6.83 -16.56 -8.21
C PHE A 23 6.18 -16.77 -9.59
N LEU A 24 4.84 -16.84 -9.67
CA LEU A 24 4.12 -16.98 -10.93
C LEU A 24 4.31 -15.76 -11.83
N VAL A 25 4.09 -14.56 -11.28
CA VAL A 25 4.14 -13.29 -12.05
C VAL A 25 5.54 -13.03 -12.59
N ARG A 26 6.60 -13.45 -11.90
CA ARG A 26 7.97 -13.30 -12.36
C ARG A 26 8.23 -13.95 -13.73
N HIS A 27 7.51 -15.05 -14.02
CA HIS A 27 7.66 -15.82 -15.27
C HIS A 27 6.67 -15.38 -16.37
N LEU A 28 5.80 -14.41 -16.10
CA LEU A 28 4.88 -13.86 -17.09
C LEU A 28 5.53 -12.73 -17.91
N PRO A 29 5.08 -12.49 -19.12
CA PRO A 29 5.56 -11.39 -19.99
C PRO A 29 5.01 -10.04 -19.48
N GLN A 30 5.58 -9.53 -18.38
CA GLN A 30 5.08 -8.35 -17.69
C GLN A 30 5.14 -7.08 -18.56
N LEU A 31 6.15 -6.94 -19.41
CA LEU A 31 6.28 -5.79 -20.33
C LEU A 31 5.16 -5.81 -21.38
N ASP A 32 4.88 -6.97 -21.99
CA ASP A 32 3.79 -7.10 -22.96
C ASP A 32 2.43 -6.80 -22.32
N PHE A 33 2.23 -7.23 -21.07
CA PHE A 33 1.01 -6.91 -20.32
C PHE A 33 0.84 -5.40 -20.09
N ILE A 34 1.91 -4.69 -19.72
CA ILE A 34 1.87 -3.23 -19.53
C ILE A 34 1.61 -2.52 -20.86
N ALA A 35 2.32 -2.92 -21.93
CA ALA A 35 2.15 -2.34 -23.25
C ALA A 35 0.72 -2.53 -23.78
N TRP A 36 0.16 -3.74 -23.60
CA TRP A 36 -1.23 -4.03 -23.92
C TRP A 36 -2.22 -3.16 -23.13
N LEU A 37 -2.05 -3.04 -21.82
CA LEU A 37 -2.90 -2.18 -20.98
C LEU A 37 -2.90 -0.71 -21.44
N GLN A 38 -1.77 -0.20 -21.88
CA GLN A 38 -1.66 1.18 -22.39
C GLN A 38 -2.27 1.32 -23.77
N ALA A 39 -2.12 0.33 -24.64
CA ALA A 39 -2.70 0.33 -25.99
C ALA A 39 -4.24 0.32 -25.97
N GLU A 40 -4.84 -0.41 -25.03
CA GLU A 40 -6.30 -0.45 -24.83
C GLU A 40 -6.84 0.73 -24.01
N GLY A 41 -5.93 1.54 -23.44
CA GLY A 41 -6.29 2.66 -22.58
C GLY A 41 -6.76 3.88 -23.34
N THR A 42 -7.65 4.66 -22.70
CA THR A 42 -8.12 5.95 -23.20
C THR A 42 -7.51 7.10 -22.41
N SER A 43 -7.58 8.33 -22.93
CA SER A 43 -7.17 9.53 -22.19
C SER A 43 -7.93 9.70 -20.87
N THR A 44 -9.21 9.33 -20.85
CA THR A 44 -10.05 9.35 -19.63
C THR A 44 -9.56 8.33 -18.60
N THR A 45 -9.27 7.10 -19.03
CA THR A 45 -8.70 6.05 -18.15
C THR A 45 -7.36 6.49 -17.57
N THR A 46 -6.49 7.04 -18.41
CA THR A 46 -5.18 7.56 -17.98
C THR A 46 -5.33 8.63 -16.92
N ARG A 47 -6.17 9.66 -17.17
CA ARG A 47 -6.41 10.73 -16.20
C ARG A 47 -7.00 10.22 -14.89
N PHE A 48 -7.96 9.30 -14.95
CA PHE A 48 -8.55 8.68 -13.75
C PHE A 48 -7.48 7.97 -12.93
N LEU A 49 -6.64 7.13 -13.55
CA LEU A 49 -5.59 6.39 -12.86
C LEU A 49 -4.45 7.27 -12.36
N GLN A 50 -4.17 8.40 -12.99
CA GLN A 50 -3.27 9.43 -12.45
C GLN A 50 -3.85 10.02 -11.15
N ILE A 51 -5.12 10.42 -11.14
CA ILE A 51 -5.79 10.95 -9.94
C ILE A 51 -5.77 9.90 -8.81
N VAL A 52 -6.06 8.63 -9.12
CA VAL A 52 -5.98 7.53 -8.15
C VAL A 52 -4.57 7.40 -7.59
N SER A 53 -3.55 7.42 -8.46
CA SER A 53 -2.15 7.36 -8.04
C SER A 53 -1.76 8.52 -7.13
N ASP A 54 -2.14 9.74 -7.49
CA ASP A 54 -1.78 10.98 -6.78
C ASP A 54 -2.57 11.15 -5.47
N SER A 55 -3.65 10.40 -5.31
CA SER A 55 -4.45 10.39 -4.07
C SER A 55 -3.73 9.77 -2.88
N ILE A 56 -2.56 9.15 -3.08
CA ILE A 56 -1.85 8.37 -2.05
C ILE A 56 -1.63 9.15 -0.75
N THR A 57 -1.07 10.34 -0.81
CA THR A 57 -0.77 11.14 0.38
C THR A 57 -2.05 11.58 1.10
N PHE A 58 -3.09 11.94 0.33
CA PHE A 58 -4.38 12.34 0.88
C PHE A 58 -5.04 11.19 1.66
N PHE A 59 -5.11 10.00 1.10
CA PHE A 59 -5.76 8.87 1.76
C PHE A 59 -4.88 8.21 2.83
N SER A 60 -3.55 8.13 2.63
CA SER A 60 -2.66 7.47 3.57
C SER A 60 -2.43 8.26 4.86
N LEU A 61 -2.38 9.58 4.78
CA LEU A 61 -2.12 10.46 5.92
C LEU A 61 -3.24 11.49 6.15
N GLY A 62 -3.82 12.07 5.10
CA GLY A 62 -4.84 13.11 5.21
C GLY A 62 -6.12 12.61 5.85
N VAL A 63 -6.64 11.44 5.46
CA VAL A 63 -7.84 10.85 6.07
C VAL A 63 -7.63 10.52 7.56
N PRO A 64 -6.55 9.83 7.98
CA PRO A 64 -6.27 9.62 9.40
C PRO A 64 -6.13 10.93 10.20
N LEU A 65 -5.49 11.93 9.61
CA LEU A 65 -5.37 13.26 10.22
C LEU A 65 -6.73 13.94 10.40
N ALA A 66 -7.57 13.92 9.35
CA ALA A 66 -8.92 14.49 9.41
C ALA A 66 -9.77 13.82 10.49
N ILE A 67 -9.71 12.49 10.62
CA ILE A 67 -10.39 11.74 11.68
C ILE A 67 -9.86 12.18 13.06
N ALA A 68 -8.54 12.30 13.21
CA ALA A 68 -7.95 12.73 14.48
C ALA A 68 -8.38 14.16 14.86
N LEU A 69 -8.36 15.09 13.91
CA LEU A 69 -8.80 16.47 14.12
C LEU A 69 -10.30 16.56 14.42
N PHE A 70 -11.15 15.82 13.70
CA PHE A 70 -12.59 15.80 13.98
C PHE A 70 -12.87 15.34 15.41
N ASN A 71 -12.19 14.29 15.87
CA ASN A 71 -12.34 13.76 17.22
C ASN A 71 -11.82 14.72 18.33
N GLU A 72 -11.02 15.73 18.01
CA GLU A 72 -10.65 16.78 18.99
C GLU A 72 -11.88 17.61 19.40
N PHE A 73 -12.86 17.77 18.53
CA PHE A 73 -14.10 18.52 18.76
C PHE A 73 -15.25 17.65 19.26
N ASP A 74 -15.18 16.32 19.10
CA ASP A 74 -16.18 15.39 19.63
C ASP A 74 -15.96 15.15 21.14
N LYS A 75 -16.97 15.52 21.94
CA LYS A 75 -16.96 15.34 23.39
C LYS A 75 -16.97 13.87 23.82
N ASN A 76 -17.45 12.98 22.97
CA ASN A 76 -17.56 11.54 23.26
C ASN A 76 -16.32 10.76 22.78
N ALA A 77 -15.47 11.37 21.95
CA ALA A 77 -14.28 10.71 21.43
C ALA A 77 -13.09 10.76 22.39
N SER A 78 -12.33 9.68 22.47
CA SER A 78 -11.06 9.68 23.17
C SER A 78 -9.99 10.38 22.34
N LYS A 79 -9.69 11.63 22.66
CA LYS A 79 -8.65 12.44 21.99
C LYS A 79 -7.30 11.75 21.98
N LYS A 80 -6.93 11.13 23.12
CA LYS A 80 -5.69 10.36 23.23
C LYS A 80 -5.66 9.21 22.22
N ASN A 81 -6.72 8.42 22.14
CA ASN A 81 -6.78 7.29 21.21
C ASN A 81 -6.76 7.75 19.76
N SER A 82 -7.44 8.85 19.42
CA SER A 82 -7.44 9.41 18.07
C SER A 82 -6.04 9.87 17.62
N ARG A 83 -5.32 10.57 18.48
CA ARG A 83 -3.93 10.99 18.23
C ARG A 83 -3.00 9.78 18.07
N LEU A 84 -3.13 8.79 18.96
CA LEU A 84 -2.33 7.55 18.87
C LEU A 84 -2.66 6.74 17.63
N SER A 85 -3.92 6.73 17.19
CA SER A 85 -4.33 6.08 15.92
C SER A 85 -3.69 6.76 14.72
N PHE A 86 -3.69 8.10 14.68
CA PHE A 86 -2.98 8.85 13.64
C PHE A 86 -1.48 8.53 13.64
N VAL A 87 -0.84 8.55 14.83
CA VAL A 87 0.58 8.21 14.96
C VAL A 87 0.86 6.78 14.49
N TYR A 88 -0.01 5.82 14.83
CA TYR A 88 0.14 4.44 14.36
C TYR A 88 0.10 4.31 12.83
N VAL A 89 -0.85 4.98 12.17
CA VAL A 89 -0.92 4.99 10.71
C VAL A 89 0.32 5.65 10.12
N GLY A 90 0.70 6.84 10.61
CA GLY A 90 1.87 7.57 10.14
C GLY A 90 3.18 6.78 10.28
N VAL A 91 3.40 6.14 11.44
CA VAL A 91 4.56 5.28 11.67
C VAL A 91 4.53 4.05 10.76
N SER A 92 3.35 3.45 10.55
CA SER A 92 3.20 2.31 9.64
C SER A 92 3.58 2.66 8.21
N VAL A 93 3.08 3.78 7.70
CA VAL A 93 3.41 4.30 6.36
C VAL A 93 4.88 4.69 6.26
N GLY A 94 5.41 5.43 7.24
CA GLY A 94 6.80 5.89 7.24
C GLY A 94 7.80 4.75 7.29
N VAL A 95 7.61 3.76 8.17
CA VAL A 95 8.51 2.60 8.26
C VAL A 95 8.42 1.73 7.00
N ALA A 96 7.20 1.50 6.47
CA ALA A 96 7.03 0.76 5.23
C ALA A 96 7.73 1.47 4.04
N GLY A 97 7.60 2.82 3.97
CA GLY A 97 8.31 3.63 2.99
C GLY A 97 9.82 3.53 3.10
N LEU A 98 10.38 3.58 4.32
CA LEU A 98 11.82 3.40 4.55
C LEU A 98 12.32 2.02 4.13
N VAL A 99 11.57 0.95 4.46
CA VAL A 99 11.89 -0.42 4.02
C VAL A 99 11.87 -0.51 2.49
N SER A 100 10.82 0.04 1.86
CA SER A 100 10.72 0.10 0.40
C SER A 100 11.89 0.86 -0.23
N TYR A 101 12.26 2.01 0.35
CA TYR A 101 13.40 2.81 -0.11
C TYR A 101 14.72 2.04 -0.02
N ALA A 102 14.99 1.37 1.10
CA ALA A 102 16.19 0.58 1.29
C ALA A 102 16.30 -0.57 0.26
N ILE A 103 15.20 -1.32 0.05
CA ILE A 103 15.16 -2.42 -0.92
C ILE A 103 15.39 -1.90 -2.35
N LYS A 104 14.84 -0.74 -2.72
CA LYS A 104 15.06 -0.10 -4.03
C LYS A 104 16.53 0.10 -4.32
N HIS A 105 17.27 0.61 -3.35
CA HIS A 105 18.69 0.93 -3.52
C HIS A 105 19.61 -0.29 -3.47
N ILE A 106 19.11 -1.42 -2.95
CA ILE A 106 19.84 -2.71 -3.01
C ILE A 106 19.57 -3.40 -4.36
N GLY A 107 18.32 -3.41 -4.82
CA GLY A 107 17.91 -4.15 -6.03
C GLY A 107 18.24 -3.46 -7.35
N MET A 108 18.23 -2.15 -7.38
CA MET A 108 18.53 -1.28 -8.55
C MET A 108 17.86 -1.71 -9.86
N ILE A 109 16.61 -2.17 -9.77
CA ILE A 109 15.87 -2.68 -10.94
C ILE A 109 15.39 -1.50 -11.78
N PRO A 110 15.67 -1.46 -13.12
CA PRO A 110 15.18 -0.40 -14.01
C PRO A 110 13.66 -0.49 -14.15
N ARG A 111 13.04 0.64 -14.52
CA ARG A 111 11.59 0.73 -14.70
C ARG A 111 11.14 0.20 -16.06
N PRO A 112 9.85 -0.22 -16.20
CA PRO A 112 9.33 -0.73 -17.45
C PRO A 112 9.58 0.21 -18.65
N TYR A 113 9.32 1.50 -18.51
CA TYR A 113 9.51 2.51 -19.57
C TYR A 113 10.98 2.76 -19.92
N GLU A 114 11.92 2.36 -19.08
CA GLU A 114 13.37 2.46 -19.35
C GLU A 114 13.89 1.26 -20.16
N VAL A 115 13.15 0.15 -20.14
CA VAL A 115 13.56 -1.13 -20.73
C VAL A 115 12.83 -1.40 -22.04
N ASP A 116 11.59 -0.94 -22.19
CA ASP A 116 10.75 -1.21 -23.36
C ASP A 116 10.14 0.11 -23.91
N ALA A 117 10.56 0.49 -25.11
CA ALA A 117 10.11 1.73 -25.77
C ALA A 117 8.61 1.75 -26.13
N ARG A 118 7.90 0.60 -26.06
CA ARG A 118 6.45 0.53 -26.23
C ARG A 118 5.69 1.08 -25.04
N ILE A 119 6.35 1.17 -23.88
CA ILE A 119 5.75 1.61 -22.62
C ILE A 119 6.01 3.09 -22.40
N ILE A 120 4.93 3.85 -22.29
CA ILE A 120 4.99 5.30 -22.07
C ILE A 120 4.98 5.57 -20.55
N GLN A 121 5.86 6.45 -20.10
CA GLN A 121 5.83 6.95 -18.72
C GLN A 121 4.68 7.94 -18.56
N LEU A 122 3.56 7.51 -17.95
CA LEU A 122 2.36 8.32 -17.78
C LEU A 122 2.21 8.91 -16.35
N SER A 123 3.21 8.72 -15.49
CA SER A 123 3.25 9.31 -14.14
C SER A 123 4.69 9.56 -13.70
N VAL A 124 4.85 10.37 -12.66
CA VAL A 124 6.17 10.59 -12.06
C VAL A 124 6.74 9.28 -11.55
N GLY A 125 7.90 8.93 -12.08
CA GLY A 125 8.72 7.82 -11.65
C GLY A 125 10.11 8.33 -11.31
N GLY A 126 10.64 8.03 -10.12
CA GLY A 126 12.00 8.39 -9.74
C GLY A 126 12.73 7.20 -9.14
N GLY A 127 14.03 7.07 -9.40
CA GLY A 127 14.85 5.97 -8.92
C GLY A 127 14.38 4.59 -9.42
N PHE A 128 14.73 3.54 -8.72
CA PHE A 128 14.56 2.15 -9.12
C PHE A 128 13.11 1.65 -9.03
N SER A 129 12.80 0.56 -9.73
CA SER A 129 11.43 0.06 -9.86
C SER A 129 10.95 -0.71 -8.62
N PHE A 130 11.67 -1.76 -8.22
CA PHE A 130 11.22 -2.67 -7.15
C PHE A 130 11.65 -2.20 -5.75
N PRO A 131 10.75 -2.26 -4.77
CA PRO A 131 9.31 -2.44 -4.86
C PRO A 131 8.56 -1.12 -5.16
N SER A 132 7.24 -1.19 -5.47
CA SER A 132 6.41 -0.02 -5.69
C SER A 132 6.16 0.76 -4.39
N GLY A 133 6.70 1.99 -4.29
CA GLY A 133 6.54 2.84 -3.11
C GLY A 133 5.08 3.22 -2.84
N HIS A 134 4.35 3.71 -3.84
CA HIS A 134 2.92 4.06 -3.72
C HIS A 134 2.08 2.87 -3.24
N THR A 135 2.34 1.67 -3.79
CA THR A 135 1.65 0.45 -3.35
C THR A 135 2.00 0.10 -1.91
N THR A 136 3.28 0.23 -1.54
CA THR A 136 3.74 -0.01 -0.17
C THR A 136 3.02 0.88 0.84
N GLU A 137 2.94 2.19 0.57
CA GLU A 137 2.27 3.17 1.42
C GLU A 137 0.77 2.94 1.47
N ALA A 138 0.12 2.67 0.32
CA ALA A 138 -1.31 2.42 0.25
C ALA A 138 -1.71 1.19 1.09
N PHE A 139 -0.98 0.07 0.94
CA PHE A 139 -1.27 -1.14 1.70
C PHE A 139 -0.86 -1.05 3.17
N ALA A 140 0.16 -0.27 3.51
CA ALA A 140 0.50 0.03 4.90
C ALA A 140 -0.64 0.82 5.57
N SER A 141 -1.13 1.88 4.94
CA SER A 141 -2.26 2.67 5.43
C SER A 141 -3.54 1.85 5.51
N ALA A 142 -3.92 1.12 4.44
CA ALA A 142 -5.11 0.28 4.41
C ALA A 142 -5.11 -0.77 5.52
N THR A 143 -3.97 -1.43 5.76
CA THR A 143 -3.82 -2.42 6.82
C THR A 143 -3.94 -1.77 8.21
N ALA A 144 -3.27 -0.65 8.43
CA ALA A 144 -3.32 0.07 9.70
C ALA A 144 -4.75 0.55 10.01
N LEU A 145 -5.43 1.17 9.03
CA LEU A 145 -6.81 1.62 9.15
C LEU A 145 -7.79 0.46 9.40
N SER A 146 -7.57 -0.70 8.77
CA SER A 146 -8.41 -1.88 8.98
C SER A 146 -8.32 -2.45 10.39
N PHE A 147 -7.20 -2.27 11.08
CA PHE A 147 -7.09 -2.60 12.50
C PHE A 147 -7.80 -1.60 13.42
N LEU A 148 -7.81 -0.33 13.04
CA LEU A 148 -8.49 0.73 13.79
C LEU A 148 -10.01 0.72 13.57
N PHE A 149 -10.46 0.31 12.39
CA PHE A 149 -11.86 0.23 11.99
C PHE A 149 -12.22 -1.21 11.59
N PRO A 150 -12.38 -2.15 12.53
CA PRO A 150 -12.48 -3.59 12.26
C PRO A 150 -13.88 -4.02 11.77
N LYS A 151 -14.49 -3.26 10.85
CA LYS A 151 -15.77 -3.62 10.20
C LYS A 151 -15.50 -4.03 8.75
N PRO A 152 -16.16 -5.10 8.23
CA PRO A 152 -15.90 -5.61 6.89
C PRO A 152 -16.01 -4.56 5.77
N LYS A 153 -16.97 -3.62 5.88
CA LYS A 153 -17.15 -2.55 4.90
C LYS A 153 -15.93 -1.62 4.79
N TYR A 154 -15.26 -1.29 5.91
CA TYR A 154 -14.07 -0.45 5.91
C TYR A 154 -12.86 -1.20 5.38
N PHE A 155 -12.73 -2.49 5.72
CA PHE A 155 -11.71 -3.36 5.14
C PHE A 155 -11.82 -3.36 3.60
N LEU A 156 -13.01 -3.64 3.07
CA LEU A 156 -13.24 -3.64 1.62
C LEU A 156 -12.90 -2.28 0.99
N LEU A 157 -13.34 -1.18 1.60
CA LEU A 157 -13.07 0.17 1.10
C LEU A 157 -11.57 0.47 1.03
N PHE A 158 -10.83 0.24 2.12
CA PHE A 158 -9.40 0.57 2.20
C PHE A 158 -8.58 -0.29 1.25
N PHE A 159 -8.85 -1.61 1.20
CA PHE A 159 -8.11 -2.50 0.32
C PHE A 159 -8.50 -2.33 -1.15
N PHE A 160 -9.73 -1.99 -1.47
CA PHE A 160 -10.14 -1.63 -2.83
C PHE A 160 -9.37 -0.41 -3.33
N TRP A 161 -9.34 0.68 -2.53
CA TRP A 161 -8.53 1.86 -2.87
C TRP A 161 -7.05 1.51 -3.04
N ALA A 162 -6.44 0.79 -2.10
CA ALA A 162 -5.04 0.40 -2.18
C ALA A 162 -4.74 -0.45 -3.43
N SER A 163 -5.68 -1.33 -3.81
CA SER A 163 -5.55 -2.15 -5.03
C SER A 163 -5.64 -1.29 -6.30
N LEU A 164 -6.53 -0.28 -6.33
CA LEU A 164 -6.59 0.70 -7.42
C LEU A 164 -5.29 1.49 -7.54
N VAL A 165 -4.69 1.92 -6.42
CA VAL A 165 -3.38 2.57 -6.43
C VAL A 165 -2.33 1.62 -7.00
N GLY A 166 -2.26 0.37 -6.54
CA GLY A 166 -1.33 -0.63 -7.08
C GLY A 166 -1.51 -0.85 -8.58
N PHE A 167 -2.74 -1.03 -9.04
CA PHE A 167 -3.05 -1.20 -10.46
C PHE A 167 -2.67 0.04 -11.29
N SER A 168 -2.94 1.24 -10.77
CA SER A 168 -2.59 2.49 -11.46
C SER A 168 -1.09 2.56 -11.78
N ARG A 169 -0.22 2.06 -10.88
CA ARG A 169 1.24 2.09 -11.10
C ARG A 169 1.71 1.19 -12.24
N ILE A 170 0.99 0.07 -12.45
CA ILE A 170 1.23 -0.83 -13.59
C ILE A 170 0.80 -0.13 -14.89
N TYR A 171 -0.46 0.32 -14.96
CA TYR A 171 -1.02 0.99 -16.14
C TYR A 171 -0.22 2.22 -16.54
N LEU A 172 0.20 3.04 -15.57
CA LEU A 172 0.99 4.25 -15.81
C LEU A 172 2.44 3.96 -16.25
N GLY A 173 2.81 2.70 -16.42
CA GLY A 173 4.09 2.25 -16.98
C GLY A 173 5.30 2.40 -16.06
N VAL A 174 5.09 2.71 -14.79
CA VAL A 174 6.18 3.05 -13.84
C VAL A 174 6.61 1.89 -12.95
N HIS A 175 5.82 0.81 -12.90
CA HIS A 175 6.11 -0.39 -12.10
C HIS A 175 5.65 -1.66 -12.78
N TYR A 176 6.40 -2.73 -12.58
CA TYR A 176 6.00 -4.09 -12.95
C TYR A 176 4.89 -4.61 -12.00
N PRO A 177 4.02 -5.55 -12.46
CA PRO A 177 3.14 -6.31 -11.56
C PRO A 177 3.87 -6.93 -10.36
N PHE A 178 5.10 -7.42 -10.58
CA PHE A 178 5.96 -7.95 -9.52
C PHE A 178 6.31 -6.91 -8.44
N ASP A 179 6.55 -5.65 -8.83
CA ASP A 179 6.86 -4.56 -7.89
C ASP A 179 5.68 -4.24 -6.99
N VAL A 180 4.47 -4.31 -7.57
CA VAL A 180 3.22 -4.09 -6.84
C VAL A 180 3.01 -5.16 -5.79
N LEU A 181 3.23 -6.43 -6.12
CA LEU A 181 3.15 -7.54 -5.16
C LEU A 181 4.18 -7.38 -4.02
N GLY A 182 5.40 -6.97 -4.35
CA GLY A 182 6.42 -6.64 -3.34
C GLY A 182 5.96 -5.51 -2.41
N GLY A 183 5.37 -4.45 -2.96
CA GLY A 183 4.81 -3.34 -2.19
C GLY A 183 3.68 -3.78 -1.27
N ILE A 184 2.77 -4.64 -1.73
CA ILE A 184 1.69 -5.24 -0.94
C ILE A 184 2.26 -5.99 0.27
N ALA A 185 3.24 -6.88 0.03
CA ALA A 185 3.85 -7.68 1.09
C ALA A 185 4.49 -6.78 2.17
N ILE A 186 5.27 -5.78 1.77
CA ILE A 186 5.95 -4.86 2.70
C ILE A 186 4.93 -4.05 3.49
N GLY A 187 3.93 -3.45 2.83
CA GLY A 187 2.92 -2.62 3.48
C GLY A 187 2.13 -3.39 4.54
N ILE A 188 1.61 -4.57 4.19
CA ILE A 188 0.85 -5.43 5.11
C ILE A 188 1.73 -5.87 6.28
N THR A 189 2.93 -6.39 6.00
CA THR A 189 3.82 -6.94 7.04
C THR A 189 4.25 -5.88 8.03
N THR A 190 4.63 -4.70 7.55
CA THR A 190 5.09 -3.59 8.39
C THR A 190 3.99 -3.12 9.34
N SER A 191 2.78 -2.85 8.82
CA SER A 191 1.66 -2.40 9.66
C SER A 191 1.20 -3.47 10.65
N PHE A 192 1.21 -4.74 10.22
CA PHE A 192 0.89 -5.84 11.11
C PHE A 192 1.92 -5.97 12.25
N ALA A 193 3.21 -5.91 11.94
CA ALA A 193 4.28 -6.01 12.94
C ALA A 193 4.21 -4.85 13.96
N LEU A 194 3.98 -3.63 13.49
CA LEU A 194 3.88 -2.44 14.34
C LEU A 194 2.63 -2.46 15.25
N ARG A 195 1.58 -3.20 14.89
CA ARG A 195 0.39 -3.34 15.74
C ARG A 195 0.73 -3.87 17.14
N PHE A 196 1.67 -4.81 17.27
CA PHE A 196 1.99 -5.43 18.55
C PHE A 196 2.57 -4.45 19.59
N PRO A 197 3.63 -3.68 19.28
CA PRO A 197 4.16 -2.71 20.23
C PRO A 197 3.15 -1.58 20.52
N PHE A 198 2.35 -1.15 19.54
CA PHE A 198 1.31 -0.15 19.77
C PHE A 198 0.21 -0.69 20.69
N ARG A 199 -0.30 -1.90 20.46
CA ARG A 199 -1.30 -2.53 21.34
C ARG A 199 -0.82 -2.61 22.79
N LYS A 200 0.43 -3.10 23.00
CA LYS A 200 1.01 -3.26 24.34
C LYS A 200 1.16 -1.94 25.07
N LYS A 201 1.49 -0.84 24.35
CA LYS A 201 1.78 0.46 24.96
C LYS A 201 0.55 1.37 25.08
N THR A 202 -0.45 1.23 24.25
CA THR A 202 -1.49 2.25 24.09
C THR A 202 -2.92 1.74 24.30
N GLY A 203 -3.18 0.45 24.08
CA GLY A 203 -4.54 -0.13 24.16
C GLY A 203 -5.52 0.32 23.07
N ILE A 204 -5.04 0.96 21.98
CA ILE A 204 -5.93 1.53 20.92
C ILE A 204 -6.68 0.50 20.08
N PHE A 205 -6.39 -0.78 20.26
CA PHE A 205 -7.02 -1.89 19.53
C PHE A 205 -7.90 -2.79 20.43
N ASP A 206 -8.14 -2.38 21.68
CA ASP A 206 -8.93 -3.11 22.65
C ASP A 206 -10.39 -2.68 22.68
#